data_14a416bb35909d911dbf945370e83467
#
_entry.id   14a416bb35909d911dbf945370e83467
#
_cell.length_a   1.000
_cell.length_b   1.000
_cell.length_c   1.000
_cell.angle_alpha   90.00
_cell.angle_beta   90.00
_cell.angle_gamma   90.00
#
_symmetry.space_group_name_H-M   'P 1'
#
loop_
_entity.id
_entity.type
_entity.pdbx_description
1 polymer ?
#
loop_
_entity_poly.entity_id
_entity_poly.type
_entity_poly.pdbx_seq_one_letter_code
_entity_poly.pdbx_strand_id
1 'polypeptide(L)'
;MKVTGVRCGSPHRTLFLCKRQESIKMEKNSVLEMRGICKYFPGVRALEQVDFTLREGEIHALMGENGAGKSTLIKVLTGVYHKDAGEVFIKGIDKPAVIRSPQDAQNVGISTVYQEITLCPNLTVAENMYIGRTKGHLTNWKKINADAGKLLDDLGIPAIPGQQLGSCSIAVQQMIAIARAVDMNCKVLILDEPTSSLDEQEVAKLFKLMLDLKKKGVGIIFVTHFLEQVYEVCDRITVLRDGKLVGEYIIEDLPRVQLVSKMLGKDFDDMADIKSESDAEKIDYDSTPVYEAKGLEGTTGIKPFDFSIHKGEVNGFTGLLGSGRSECVRAIFGADKVNGGEVFIDGKPVKINKPLDAMKNGISYLPEDRKRDGIVGDLSVRDNIILALQVMKGFFKPISRAQAEEFADEYIKLLNIKTASSETPIKSLSGGNQQKVILARWLLANPSYLILDEPTRGIDIGTKVEIQKLVLKLAGEGKSVTFISSEIDEMIRTCSRLVVLRDGKVVGELKGDELTQNKIMATIAGGES
;
A
#
# COMPACT_ATOMS: atom_id res chain seq x y z
N MET A 1 -51.43 25.33 54.77
CA MET A 1 -51.56 24.40 53.67
C MET A 1 -50.17 23.95 53.23
N LYS A 2 -49.84 22.70 53.51
CA LYS A 2 -48.55 22.07 53.17
C LYS A 2 -48.60 21.60 51.72
N VAL A 3 -47.58 21.92 50.94
CA VAL A 3 -47.33 21.27 49.65
C VAL A 3 -45.99 20.52 49.76
N THR A 4 -46.12 19.21 49.69
CA THR A 4 -45.04 18.24 49.78
C THR A 4 -44.32 18.13 48.42
N GLY A 5 -43.01 18.36 48.43
CA GLY A 5 -42.16 18.14 47.27
C GLY A 5 -41.79 16.66 47.11
N VAL A 6 -42.05 16.08 45.97
CA VAL A 6 -41.59 14.73 45.59
C VAL A 6 -40.20 14.82 45.03
N ARG A 7 -39.22 14.19 45.71
CA ARG A 7 -37.89 13.92 45.16
C ARG A 7 -37.96 12.69 44.26
N CYS A 8 -37.71 12.88 43.00
CA CYS A 8 -37.45 11.79 42.07
C CYS A 8 -35.96 11.58 41.96
N GLY A 9 -35.43 10.60 42.70
CA GLY A 9 -34.06 10.16 42.62
C GLY A 9 -33.95 8.96 41.71
N SER A 10 -33.27 9.07 40.59
CA SER A 10 -33.00 7.94 39.69
C SER A 10 -31.72 7.21 40.14
N PRO A 11 -31.75 5.89 40.39
CA PRO A 11 -30.60 5.12 40.91
C PRO A 11 -29.50 4.81 39.88
N HIS A 12 -29.65 5.22 38.64
CA HIS A 12 -28.71 4.85 37.57
C HIS A 12 -27.46 5.74 37.44
N ARG A 13 -27.37 6.87 38.17
CA ARG A 13 -26.21 7.76 38.08
C ARG A 13 -25.08 7.39 39.05
N THR A 14 -25.36 6.63 40.08
CA THR A 14 -24.37 6.28 41.13
C THR A 14 -23.55 5.03 40.80
N LEU A 15 -24.08 4.12 39.97
CA LEU A 15 -23.34 2.91 39.57
C LEU A 15 -22.24 3.15 38.49
N PHE A 16 -22.39 4.19 37.66
CA PHE A 16 -21.38 4.53 36.65
C PHE A 16 -20.13 5.25 37.20
N LEU A 17 -20.25 5.88 38.36
CA LEU A 17 -19.11 6.58 39.00
C LEU A 17 -18.24 5.64 39.85
N CYS A 18 -18.76 4.50 40.31
CA CYS A 18 -18.00 3.58 41.17
C CYS A 18 -17.12 2.58 40.39
N LYS A 19 -17.37 2.36 39.08
CA LYS A 19 -16.52 1.50 38.23
C LYS A 19 -15.29 2.21 37.63
N ARG A 20 -15.16 3.53 37.83
CA ARG A 20 -14.08 4.34 37.22
C ARG A 20 -12.83 4.47 38.10
N GLN A 21 -12.82 3.92 39.31
CA GLN A 21 -11.66 4.06 40.22
C GLN A 21 -10.75 2.83 40.33
N GLU A 22 -11.05 1.71 39.64
CA GLU A 22 -10.29 0.45 39.87
C GLU A 22 -9.17 0.13 38.89
N SER A 23 -8.85 0.96 37.86
CA SER A 23 -7.73 0.62 36.98
C SER A 23 -6.90 1.82 36.51
N ILE A 24 -6.25 2.48 37.49
CA ILE A 24 -5.19 3.48 37.21
C ILE A 24 -3.86 2.79 36.84
N LYS A 25 -3.70 1.49 37.10
CA LYS A 25 -2.47 0.77 36.79
C LYS A 25 -2.46 0.28 35.34
N MET A 26 -1.32 0.50 34.67
CA MET A 26 -1.00 -0.11 33.36
C MET A 26 -0.93 -1.64 33.50
N GLU A 27 -1.19 -2.35 32.39
CA GLU A 27 -0.93 -3.79 32.33
C GLU A 27 0.54 -4.09 32.66
N LYS A 28 0.77 -5.23 33.31
CA LYS A 28 2.13 -5.70 33.61
C LYS A 28 2.86 -5.92 32.27
N ASN A 29 3.97 -5.21 32.05
CA ASN A 29 4.80 -5.19 30.84
C ASN A 29 4.34 -4.26 29.70
N SER A 30 3.27 -3.46 29.83
CA SER A 30 2.97 -2.45 28.82
C SER A 30 3.95 -1.26 28.91
N VAL A 31 4.36 -0.74 27.74
CA VAL A 31 5.15 0.49 27.62
C VAL A 31 4.27 1.68 27.28
N LEU A 32 3.15 1.43 26.60
CA LEU A 32 2.15 2.41 26.21
C LEU A 32 0.75 1.80 26.30
N GLU A 33 -0.19 2.55 26.86
CA GLU A 33 -1.62 2.26 26.79
C GLU A 33 -2.40 3.51 26.43
N MET A 34 -3.26 3.38 25.44
CA MET A 34 -4.26 4.36 25.04
C MET A 34 -5.63 3.79 25.38
N ARG A 35 -6.44 4.53 26.15
CA ARG A 35 -7.75 4.05 26.61
C ARG A 35 -8.84 5.02 26.22
N GLY A 36 -9.84 4.52 25.50
CA GLY A 36 -11.03 5.26 25.07
C GLY A 36 -10.74 6.49 24.23
N ILE A 37 -9.75 6.43 23.34
CA ILE A 37 -9.34 7.57 22.53
C ILE A 37 -10.43 7.94 21.53
N CYS A 38 -10.86 9.22 21.61
CA CYS A 38 -11.77 9.80 20.63
C CYS A 38 -11.11 10.99 19.93
N LYS A 39 -11.40 11.10 18.61
CA LYS A 39 -11.03 12.26 17.81
C LYS A 39 -12.10 12.55 16.76
N TYR A 40 -12.61 13.80 16.80
CA TYR A 40 -13.66 14.26 15.91
C TYR A 40 -13.15 15.42 15.05
N PHE A 41 -13.54 15.42 13.78
CA PHE A 41 -13.38 16.52 12.86
C PHE A 41 -14.75 16.97 12.35
N PRO A 42 -14.92 18.16 11.79
CA PRO A 42 -16.20 18.59 11.23
C PRO A 42 -16.78 17.55 10.29
N GLY A 43 -17.92 16.97 10.66
CA GLY A 43 -18.62 15.94 9.88
C GLY A 43 -18.04 14.53 9.94
N VAL A 44 -16.90 14.27 10.64
CA VAL A 44 -16.25 12.95 10.67
C VAL A 44 -15.85 12.56 12.09
N ARG A 45 -16.24 11.35 12.51
CA ARG A 45 -15.73 10.70 13.72
C ARG A 45 -14.53 9.84 13.34
N ALA A 46 -13.34 10.43 13.42
CA ALA A 46 -12.12 9.76 12.98
C ALA A 46 -11.61 8.68 13.94
N LEU A 47 -11.90 8.81 15.26
CA LEU A 47 -11.67 7.80 16.29
C LEU A 47 -12.82 7.82 17.28
N GLU A 48 -13.34 6.64 17.65
CA GLU A 48 -14.44 6.48 18.61
C GLU A 48 -14.11 5.38 19.62
N GLN A 49 -13.72 5.79 20.83
CA GLN A 49 -13.36 4.93 21.98
C GLN A 49 -12.34 3.84 21.63
N VAL A 50 -11.25 4.23 20.96
CA VAL A 50 -10.20 3.30 20.57
C VAL A 50 -9.26 3.04 21.75
N ASP A 51 -9.08 1.75 22.05
CA ASP A 51 -8.06 1.25 22.97
C ASP A 51 -6.87 0.70 22.17
N PHE A 52 -5.65 0.91 22.66
CA PHE A 52 -4.44 0.38 22.05
C PHE A 52 -3.38 0.12 23.12
N THR A 53 -2.75 -1.04 23.11
CA THR A 53 -1.73 -1.44 24.08
C THR A 53 -0.47 -1.91 23.37
N LEU A 54 0.70 -1.35 23.75
CA LEU A 54 2.01 -1.78 23.29
C LEU A 54 2.83 -2.28 24.48
N ARG A 55 3.45 -3.44 24.32
CA ARG A 55 4.32 -4.04 25.33
C ARG A 55 5.79 -3.67 25.11
N GLU A 56 6.59 -3.79 26.16
CA GLU A 56 8.03 -3.58 26.08
C GLU A 56 8.69 -4.68 25.23
N GLY A 57 9.55 -4.28 24.28
CA GLY A 57 10.19 -5.25 23.36
C GLY A 57 9.20 -6.01 22.48
N GLU A 58 8.16 -5.34 22.02
CA GLU A 58 7.15 -5.87 21.11
C GLU A 58 7.17 -5.10 19.78
N ILE A 59 6.98 -5.80 18.69
CA ILE A 59 6.63 -5.20 17.39
C ILE A 59 5.15 -5.44 17.18
N HIS A 60 4.36 -4.37 17.25
CA HIS A 60 2.91 -4.39 17.18
C HIS A 60 2.43 -3.73 15.88
N ALA A 61 1.77 -4.48 15.02
CA ALA A 61 1.20 -3.95 13.80
C ALA A 61 -0.09 -3.15 14.06
N LEU A 62 -0.23 -1.99 13.46
CA LEU A 62 -1.48 -1.21 13.41
C LEU A 62 -2.04 -1.25 12.00
N MET A 63 -3.12 -1.98 11.81
CA MET A 63 -3.71 -2.29 10.50
C MET A 63 -5.15 -1.77 10.37
N GLY A 64 -5.62 -1.70 9.13
CA GLY A 64 -6.97 -1.24 8.77
C GLY A 64 -6.96 -0.60 7.39
N GLU A 65 -8.12 -0.42 6.77
CA GLU A 65 -8.27 0.25 5.48
C GLU A 65 -7.83 1.72 5.52
N ASN A 66 -7.73 2.32 4.34
CA ASN A 66 -7.54 3.77 4.23
C ASN A 66 -8.77 4.50 4.82
N GLY A 67 -8.51 5.42 5.75
CA GLY A 67 -9.59 6.09 6.50
C GLY A 67 -10.01 5.37 7.79
N ALA A 68 -9.47 4.19 8.12
CA ALA A 68 -9.78 3.44 9.34
C ALA A 68 -9.38 4.15 10.65
N GLY A 69 -8.61 5.25 10.58
CA GLY A 69 -8.20 6.02 11.75
C GLY A 69 -6.74 5.83 12.19
N LYS A 70 -5.95 4.96 11.52
CA LYS A 70 -4.54 4.67 11.88
C LYS A 70 -3.68 5.93 12.04
N SER A 71 -3.58 6.72 10.98
CA SER A 71 -2.77 7.96 11.00
C SER A 71 -3.33 9.00 11.98
N THR A 72 -4.65 8.99 12.25
CA THR A 72 -5.24 9.86 13.26
C THR A 72 -4.82 9.41 14.66
N LEU A 73 -4.82 8.10 14.95
CA LEU A 73 -4.36 7.55 16.22
C LEU A 73 -2.88 7.90 16.48
N ILE A 74 -2.01 7.74 15.47
CA ILE A 74 -0.61 8.13 15.53
C ILE A 74 -0.46 9.63 15.78
N LYS A 75 -1.19 10.48 15.05
CA LYS A 75 -1.14 11.94 15.22
C LYS A 75 -1.66 12.40 16.57
N VAL A 76 -2.59 11.68 17.18
CA VAL A 76 -3.01 11.90 18.58
C VAL A 76 -1.90 11.51 19.53
N LEU A 77 -1.28 10.35 19.33
CA LEU A 77 -0.19 9.85 20.17
C LEU A 77 1.05 10.75 20.11
N THR A 78 1.33 11.32 18.93
CA THR A 78 2.47 12.23 18.72
C THR A 78 2.16 13.70 19.04
N GLY A 79 0.94 14.03 19.49
CA GLY A 79 0.56 15.39 19.86
C GLY A 79 0.35 16.35 18.68
N VAL A 80 0.33 15.86 17.44
CA VAL A 80 -0.04 16.64 16.25
C VAL A 80 -1.52 16.97 16.27
N TYR A 81 -2.34 16.02 16.75
CA TYR A 81 -3.78 16.25 17.01
C TYR A 81 -4.07 16.10 18.50
N HIS A 82 -4.88 17.02 19.02
CA HIS A 82 -5.40 16.87 20.37
C HIS A 82 -6.56 15.88 20.38
N LYS A 83 -6.51 14.92 21.28
CA LYS A 83 -7.65 14.01 21.52
C LYS A 83 -8.82 14.77 22.14
N ASP A 84 -10.04 14.37 21.78
CA ASP A 84 -11.26 14.95 22.34
C ASP A 84 -11.71 14.21 23.62
N ALA A 85 -11.34 12.91 23.75
CA ALA A 85 -11.54 12.12 24.96
C ALA A 85 -10.52 10.99 25.06
N GLY A 86 -10.48 10.31 26.22
CA GLY A 86 -9.59 9.18 26.49
C GLY A 86 -8.31 9.59 27.22
N GLU A 87 -7.48 8.60 27.54
CA GLU A 87 -6.26 8.76 28.33
C GLU A 87 -5.10 8.01 27.68
N VAL A 88 -3.87 8.52 27.86
CA VAL A 88 -2.63 7.89 27.38
C VAL A 88 -1.73 7.65 28.59
N PHE A 89 -1.32 6.41 28.81
CA PHE A 89 -0.40 6.02 29.87
C PHE A 89 0.91 5.54 29.27
N ILE A 90 2.03 5.91 29.89
CA ILE A 90 3.38 5.57 29.44
C ILE A 90 4.17 5.04 30.64
N LYS A 91 4.91 3.96 30.43
CA LYS A 91 5.73 3.32 31.47
C LYS A 91 6.67 4.32 32.16
N GLY A 92 6.58 4.35 33.49
CA GLY A 92 7.38 5.26 34.34
C GLY A 92 6.76 6.64 34.54
N ILE A 93 5.48 6.84 34.15
CA ILE A 93 4.70 8.04 34.45
C ILE A 93 3.44 7.60 35.19
N ASP A 94 3.30 8.03 36.45
CA ASP A 94 2.20 7.58 37.32
C ASP A 94 0.81 8.14 36.97
N LYS A 95 0.77 9.15 36.10
CA LYS A 95 -0.46 9.84 35.69
C LYS A 95 -0.62 9.75 34.16
N PRO A 96 -1.85 9.90 33.63
CA PRO A 96 -2.04 10.03 32.22
C PRO A 96 -1.15 11.11 31.61
N ALA A 97 -0.40 10.76 30.57
CA ALA A 97 0.51 11.68 29.87
C ALA A 97 -0.29 12.76 29.14
N VAL A 98 0.12 14.01 29.30
CA VAL A 98 -0.43 15.15 28.59
C VAL A 98 0.48 15.46 27.40
N ILE A 99 0.09 15.03 26.20
CA ILE A 99 0.85 15.22 24.97
C ILE A 99 0.10 16.25 24.13
N ARG A 100 0.68 17.46 23.98
CA ARG A 100 0.10 18.59 23.24
C ARG A 100 0.92 18.99 22.03
N SER A 101 2.12 18.45 21.91
CA SER A 101 3.05 18.74 20.81
C SER A 101 3.94 17.54 20.55
N PRO A 102 4.57 17.46 19.36
CA PRO A 102 5.57 16.43 19.07
C PRO A 102 6.75 16.45 20.04
N GLN A 103 7.11 17.61 20.59
CA GLN A 103 8.15 17.73 21.61
C GLN A 103 7.74 17.06 22.93
N ASP A 104 6.47 17.17 23.33
CA ASP A 104 5.96 16.49 24.53
C ASP A 104 6.03 14.97 24.33
N ALA A 105 5.66 14.47 23.15
CA ALA A 105 5.77 13.05 22.80
C ALA A 105 7.22 12.56 22.91
N GLN A 106 8.17 13.31 22.35
CA GLN A 106 9.59 12.99 22.44
C GLN A 106 10.10 13.00 23.90
N ASN A 107 9.67 13.96 24.70
CA ASN A 107 10.08 14.08 26.10
C ASN A 107 9.63 12.88 26.96
N VAL A 108 8.53 12.23 26.60
CA VAL A 108 8.03 11.03 27.27
C VAL A 108 8.55 9.71 26.65
N GLY A 109 9.38 9.81 25.60
CA GLY A 109 10.04 8.67 24.94
C GLY A 109 9.28 8.09 23.76
N ILE A 110 8.40 8.86 23.10
CA ILE A 110 7.72 8.47 21.86
C ILE A 110 8.42 9.16 20.70
N SER A 111 8.86 8.39 19.73
CA SER A 111 9.48 8.89 18.48
C SER A 111 8.79 8.31 17.27
N THR A 112 8.70 9.10 16.19
CA THR A 112 8.02 8.68 14.95
C THR A 112 8.94 8.88 13.77
N VAL A 113 8.98 7.87 12.90
CA VAL A 113 9.53 7.95 11.56
C VAL A 113 8.36 7.84 10.59
N TYR A 114 8.10 8.93 9.88
CA TYR A 114 7.00 9.04 8.92
C TYR A 114 7.39 8.43 7.56
N GLN A 115 6.39 8.13 6.74
CA GLN A 115 6.55 7.64 5.38
C GLN A 115 7.45 8.54 4.52
N GLU A 116 7.27 9.86 4.62
CA GLU A 116 8.20 10.82 4.00
C GLU A 116 9.37 11.09 4.94
N ILE A 117 10.58 10.82 4.46
CA ILE A 117 11.81 11.04 5.24
C ILE A 117 12.00 12.53 5.48
N THR A 118 11.83 12.96 6.74
CA THR A 118 11.96 14.38 7.15
C THR A 118 13.41 14.75 7.50
N LEU A 119 14.36 14.26 6.71
CA LEU A 119 15.79 14.57 6.87
C LEU A 119 16.24 15.56 5.77
N CYS A 120 17.31 16.29 6.03
CA CYS A 120 17.86 17.30 5.13
C CYS A 120 18.95 16.66 4.24
N PRO A 121 18.71 16.43 2.92
CA PRO A 121 19.65 15.74 2.04
C PRO A 121 21.00 16.47 1.89
N ASN A 122 20.98 17.80 2.02
CA ASN A 122 22.16 18.66 1.88
C ASN A 122 23.07 18.71 3.12
N LEU A 123 22.62 18.18 4.24
CA LEU A 123 23.39 18.08 5.46
C LEU A 123 24.09 16.71 5.56
N THR A 124 25.12 16.64 6.38
CA THR A 124 25.79 15.37 6.69
C THR A 124 24.91 14.45 7.53
N VAL A 125 25.26 13.18 7.58
CA VAL A 125 24.58 12.18 8.43
C VAL A 125 24.59 12.62 9.89
N ALA A 126 25.75 13.02 10.42
CA ALA A 126 25.89 13.48 11.78
C ALA A 126 25.07 14.74 12.07
N GLU A 127 25.03 15.71 11.15
CA GLU A 127 24.17 16.89 11.29
C GLU A 127 22.71 16.52 11.36
N ASN A 128 22.24 15.62 10.49
CA ASN A 128 20.85 15.14 10.51
C ASN A 128 20.49 14.42 11.82
N MET A 129 21.41 13.67 12.40
CA MET A 129 21.19 12.94 13.65
C MET A 129 21.08 13.90 14.86
N TYR A 130 21.82 15.01 14.85
CA TYR A 130 21.93 15.91 16.01
C TYR A 130 21.34 17.30 15.82
N ILE A 131 20.73 17.61 14.69
CA ILE A 131 20.05 18.89 14.44
C ILE A 131 18.98 19.19 15.51
N GLY A 132 18.99 20.41 16.04
CA GLY A 132 18.07 20.86 17.09
C GLY A 132 18.40 20.38 18.51
N ARG A 133 19.52 19.64 18.73
CA ARG A 133 19.90 19.09 20.03
C ARG A 133 21.10 19.78 20.68
N THR A 134 21.84 20.57 19.95
CA THR A 134 23.03 21.28 20.47
C THR A 134 22.60 22.42 21.38
N LYS A 135 23.00 22.35 22.65
CA LYS A 135 22.79 23.43 23.62
C LYS A 135 24.05 24.33 23.65
N GLY A 136 23.90 25.62 23.35
CA GLY A 136 24.97 26.60 23.42
C GLY A 136 25.43 27.15 22.06
N HIS A 137 26.31 28.16 22.10
CA HIS A 137 26.79 28.88 20.92
C HIS A 137 27.94 28.19 20.16
N LEU A 138 28.59 27.18 20.78
CA LEU A 138 29.70 26.44 20.16
C LEU A 138 29.35 24.97 20.02
N THR A 139 29.32 24.47 18.79
CA THR A 139 29.06 23.07 18.47
C THR A 139 30.38 22.30 18.39
N ASN A 140 30.54 21.26 19.20
CA ASN A 140 31.71 20.38 19.14
C ASN A 140 31.49 19.28 18.07
N TRP A 141 31.81 19.63 16.82
CA TRP A 141 31.66 18.72 15.67
C TRP A 141 32.46 17.44 15.78
N LYS A 142 33.66 17.48 16.42
CA LYS A 142 34.47 16.29 16.63
C LYS A 142 33.76 15.26 17.52
N LYS A 143 33.11 15.74 18.59
CA LYS A 143 32.32 14.89 19.49
C LYS A 143 31.07 14.36 18.77
N ILE A 144 30.33 15.23 18.07
CA ILE A 144 29.11 14.85 17.34
C ILE A 144 29.41 13.75 16.30
N ASN A 145 30.48 13.91 15.52
CA ASN A 145 30.87 12.88 14.54
C ASN A 145 31.29 11.56 15.21
N ALA A 146 31.96 11.61 16.34
CA ALA A 146 32.35 10.42 17.10
C ALA A 146 31.11 9.69 17.68
N ASP A 147 30.18 10.45 18.29
CA ASP A 147 28.95 9.89 18.87
C ASP A 147 28.04 9.32 17.75
N ALA A 148 27.93 10.01 16.61
CA ALA A 148 27.20 9.53 15.44
C ALA A 148 27.82 8.24 14.89
N GLY A 149 29.14 8.19 14.73
CA GLY A 149 29.85 6.99 14.25
C GLY A 149 29.59 5.79 15.16
N LYS A 150 29.72 5.96 16.46
CA LYS A 150 29.43 4.90 17.43
C LYS A 150 28.00 4.38 17.31
N LEU A 151 27.00 5.28 17.19
CA LEU A 151 25.59 4.88 17.08
C LEU A 151 25.31 4.15 15.76
N LEU A 152 25.90 4.59 14.66
CA LEU A 152 25.78 3.90 13.36
C LEU A 152 26.38 2.50 13.42
N ASP A 153 27.56 2.34 14.03
CA ASP A 153 28.21 1.04 14.25
C ASP A 153 27.36 0.13 15.15
N ASP A 154 26.86 0.66 16.29
CA ASP A 154 26.03 -0.08 17.26
C ASP A 154 24.71 -0.58 16.66
N LEU A 155 24.20 0.09 15.61
CA LEU A 155 22.99 -0.26 14.88
C LEU A 155 23.27 -0.96 13.53
N GLY A 156 24.53 -1.14 13.16
CA GLY A 156 24.94 -1.79 11.91
C GLY A 156 24.50 -1.02 10.66
N ILE A 157 24.45 0.32 10.71
CA ILE A 157 24.02 1.19 9.61
C ILE A 157 25.26 1.53 8.75
N PRO A 158 25.27 1.19 7.45
CA PRO A 158 26.42 1.41 6.58
C PRO A 158 26.48 2.88 6.10
N ALA A 159 26.82 3.80 7.00
CA ALA A 159 26.97 5.22 6.69
C ALA A 159 28.13 5.84 7.46
N ILE A 160 28.73 6.90 6.88
CA ILE A 160 29.83 7.66 7.49
C ILE A 160 29.28 8.97 8.05
N PRO A 161 29.58 9.37 9.30
CA PRO A 161 29.06 10.58 9.92
C PRO A 161 29.22 11.87 9.11
N GLY A 162 30.36 12.05 8.45
CA GLY A 162 30.65 13.21 7.60
C GLY A 162 30.13 13.11 6.17
N GLN A 163 29.51 12.00 5.78
CA GLN A 163 28.92 11.80 4.46
C GLN A 163 27.66 12.64 4.29
N GLN A 164 27.45 13.22 3.11
CA GLN A 164 26.23 13.93 2.79
C GLN A 164 25.05 12.95 2.69
N LEU A 165 23.94 13.25 3.39
CA LEU A 165 22.80 12.34 3.48
C LEU A 165 22.19 12.00 2.11
N GLY A 166 22.11 12.98 1.21
CA GLY A 166 21.58 12.78 -0.14
C GLY A 166 22.36 11.79 -1.01
N SER A 167 23.60 11.41 -0.62
CA SER A 167 24.39 10.37 -1.30
C SER A 167 24.09 8.95 -0.79
N CYS A 168 23.31 8.82 0.30
CA CYS A 168 22.89 7.53 0.83
C CYS A 168 21.67 7.00 0.08
N SER A 169 21.50 5.65 0.00
CA SER A 169 20.26 5.05 -0.49
C SER A 169 19.08 5.43 0.42
N ILE A 170 17.87 5.32 -0.10
CA ILE A 170 16.63 5.62 0.67
C ILE A 170 16.56 4.75 1.92
N ALA A 171 16.95 3.47 1.83
CA ALA A 171 17.00 2.57 2.96
C ALA A 171 17.96 3.03 4.06
N VAL A 172 19.16 3.49 3.67
CA VAL A 172 20.14 4.02 4.63
C VAL A 172 19.61 5.31 5.28
N GLN A 173 18.98 6.19 4.50
CA GLN A 173 18.34 7.39 5.04
C GLN A 173 17.24 7.04 6.05
N GLN A 174 16.43 6.02 5.77
CA GLN A 174 15.40 5.51 6.68
C GLN A 174 16.01 4.97 7.98
N MET A 175 17.07 4.17 7.88
CA MET A 175 17.79 3.65 9.05
C MET A 175 18.43 4.78 9.88
N ILE A 176 18.92 5.86 9.25
CA ILE A 176 19.45 7.04 9.94
C ILE A 176 18.32 7.79 10.68
N ALA A 177 17.12 7.90 10.09
CA ALA A 177 15.97 8.48 10.77
C ALA A 177 15.58 7.68 12.02
N ILE A 178 15.64 6.34 11.96
CA ILE A 178 15.44 5.45 13.10
C ILE A 178 16.54 5.63 14.13
N ALA A 179 17.81 5.67 13.72
CA ALA A 179 18.93 5.91 14.63
C ALA A 179 18.77 7.24 15.39
N ARG A 180 18.39 8.30 14.70
CA ARG A 180 18.07 9.60 15.31
C ARG A 180 16.96 9.50 16.34
N ALA A 181 15.90 8.73 16.06
CA ALA A 181 14.78 8.52 16.96
C ALA A 181 15.20 7.75 18.23
N VAL A 182 15.99 6.69 18.06
CA VAL A 182 16.45 5.82 19.15
C VAL A 182 17.43 6.54 20.10
N ASP A 183 18.32 7.37 19.57
CA ASP A 183 19.28 8.15 20.37
C ASP A 183 18.62 9.13 21.37
N MET A 184 17.31 9.35 21.24
CA MET A 184 16.51 10.23 22.10
C MET A 184 15.84 9.49 23.26
N ASN A 185 16.38 8.40 23.80
CA ASN A 185 15.75 7.57 24.84
C ASN A 185 14.36 7.06 24.43
N CYS A 186 14.22 6.60 23.22
CA CYS A 186 12.98 6.11 22.65
C CYS A 186 12.52 4.84 23.40
N LYS A 187 11.32 4.90 23.99
CA LYS A 187 10.62 3.75 24.57
C LYS A 187 9.62 3.15 23.57
N VAL A 188 9.01 4.04 22.77
CA VAL A 188 8.01 3.74 21.76
C VAL A 188 8.45 4.32 20.45
N LEU A 189 8.74 3.46 19.47
CA LEU A 189 9.10 3.84 18.11
C LEU A 189 7.93 3.59 17.18
N ILE A 190 7.47 4.61 16.49
CA ILE A 190 6.41 4.51 15.49
C ILE A 190 7.06 4.55 14.11
N LEU A 191 6.78 3.53 13.30
CA LEU A 191 7.22 3.41 11.91
C LEU A 191 5.99 3.42 11.01
N ASP A 192 5.80 4.52 10.27
CA ASP A 192 4.64 4.71 9.40
C ASP A 192 5.05 4.44 7.94
N GLU A 193 4.65 3.29 7.40
CA GLU A 193 4.98 2.77 6.06
C GLU A 193 6.48 2.81 5.69
N PRO A 194 7.39 2.33 6.55
CA PRO A 194 8.83 2.53 6.37
C PRO A 194 9.42 1.73 5.20
N THR A 195 8.68 0.79 4.62
CA THR A 195 9.12 -0.14 3.57
C THR A 195 8.61 0.21 2.18
N SER A 196 7.75 1.23 2.04
CA SER A 196 7.04 1.54 0.79
C SER A 196 7.91 1.85 -0.43
N SER A 197 9.18 2.21 -0.21
CA SER A 197 10.15 2.58 -1.26
C SER A 197 11.43 1.74 -1.22
N LEU A 198 11.42 0.60 -0.52
CA LEU A 198 12.58 -0.26 -0.32
C LEU A 198 12.46 -1.54 -1.14
N ASP A 199 13.60 -2.06 -1.60
CA ASP A 199 13.68 -3.40 -2.17
C ASP A 199 13.71 -4.49 -1.07
N GLU A 200 13.60 -5.78 -1.46
CA GLU A 200 13.56 -6.89 -0.51
C GLU A 200 14.82 -6.99 0.38
N GLN A 201 15.99 -6.71 -0.18
CA GLN A 201 17.24 -6.75 0.59
C GLN A 201 17.31 -5.59 1.59
N GLU A 202 16.80 -4.43 1.21
CA GLU A 202 16.71 -3.26 2.05
C GLU A 202 15.68 -3.46 3.17
N VAL A 203 14.54 -4.07 2.87
CA VAL A 203 13.51 -4.47 3.86
C VAL A 203 14.11 -5.44 4.88
N ALA A 204 14.85 -6.45 4.46
CA ALA A 204 15.51 -7.41 5.37
C ALA A 204 16.49 -6.72 6.33
N LYS A 205 17.24 -5.71 5.87
CA LYS A 205 18.14 -4.91 6.73
C LYS A 205 17.35 -4.08 7.75
N LEU A 206 16.24 -3.47 7.33
CA LEU A 206 15.35 -2.72 8.21
C LEU A 206 14.73 -3.63 9.28
N PHE A 207 14.26 -4.82 8.90
CA PHE A 207 13.68 -5.79 9.85
C PHE A 207 14.71 -6.28 10.87
N LYS A 208 15.95 -6.52 10.43
CA LYS A 208 17.04 -6.83 11.36
C LYS A 208 17.24 -5.72 12.40
N LEU A 209 17.26 -4.46 11.97
CA LEU A 209 17.35 -3.31 12.87
C LEU A 209 16.16 -3.26 13.85
N MET A 210 14.93 -3.48 13.37
CA MET A 210 13.73 -3.51 14.23
C MET A 210 13.81 -4.63 15.27
N LEU A 211 14.24 -5.84 14.90
CA LEU A 211 14.42 -6.97 15.80
C LEU A 211 15.51 -6.71 16.86
N ASP A 212 16.59 -6.03 16.49
CA ASP A 212 17.64 -5.66 17.43
C ASP A 212 17.19 -4.58 18.43
N LEU A 213 16.35 -3.63 17.98
CA LEU A 213 15.71 -2.64 18.86
C LEU A 213 14.70 -3.30 19.81
N LYS A 214 13.90 -4.25 19.31
CA LYS A 214 12.99 -5.07 20.12
C LYS A 214 13.74 -5.77 21.25
N LYS A 215 14.89 -6.41 20.97
CA LYS A 215 15.74 -7.06 21.99
C LYS A 215 16.27 -6.09 23.03
N LYS A 216 16.43 -4.80 22.68
CA LYS A 216 16.82 -3.73 23.59
C LYS A 216 15.64 -3.19 24.42
N GLY A 217 14.44 -3.75 24.28
CA GLY A 217 13.24 -3.39 25.03
C GLY A 217 12.42 -2.25 24.41
N VAL A 218 12.76 -1.76 23.21
CA VAL A 218 11.97 -0.74 22.52
C VAL A 218 10.66 -1.37 22.02
N GLY A 219 9.52 -0.77 22.36
CA GLY A 219 8.23 -1.13 21.78
C GLY A 219 8.07 -0.44 20.42
N ILE A 220 7.71 -1.19 19.38
CA ILE A 220 7.61 -0.69 18.01
C ILE A 220 6.17 -0.77 17.54
N ILE A 221 5.59 0.36 17.10
CA ILE A 221 4.32 0.40 16.36
C ILE A 221 4.68 0.40 14.88
N PHE A 222 4.31 -0.66 14.17
CA PHE A 222 4.59 -0.84 12.77
C PHE A 222 3.32 -0.68 11.95
N VAL A 223 3.26 0.36 11.11
CA VAL A 223 2.13 0.60 10.21
C VAL A 223 2.57 0.27 8.80
N THR A 224 1.87 -0.65 8.19
CA THR A 224 2.10 -1.07 6.80
C THR A 224 0.81 -1.57 6.19
N HIS A 225 0.76 -1.62 4.88
CA HIS A 225 -0.31 -2.29 4.14
C HIS A 225 0.15 -3.64 3.54
N PHE A 226 1.43 -4.02 3.72
CA PHE A 226 1.99 -5.30 3.28
C PHE A 226 1.79 -6.37 4.33
N LEU A 227 0.82 -7.26 4.11
CA LEU A 227 0.49 -8.33 5.06
C LEU A 227 1.67 -9.26 5.34
N GLU A 228 2.44 -9.62 4.31
CA GLU A 228 3.61 -10.50 4.44
C GLU A 228 4.61 -9.99 5.46
N GLN A 229 4.88 -8.68 5.42
CA GLN A 229 5.79 -8.03 6.36
C GLN A 229 5.29 -8.08 7.80
N VAL A 230 3.96 -7.98 7.99
CA VAL A 230 3.35 -8.09 9.33
C VAL A 230 3.55 -9.49 9.91
N TYR A 231 3.33 -10.54 9.08
CA TYR A 231 3.53 -11.92 9.50
C TYR A 231 4.99 -12.30 9.70
N GLU A 232 5.92 -11.59 9.05
CA GLU A 232 7.36 -11.84 9.17
C GLU A 232 7.96 -11.27 10.46
N VAL A 233 7.54 -10.06 10.89
CA VAL A 233 8.28 -9.32 11.92
C VAL A 233 7.46 -8.96 13.16
N CYS A 234 6.12 -8.98 13.09
CA CYS A 234 5.28 -8.54 14.19
C CYS A 234 4.87 -9.67 15.14
N ASP A 235 4.67 -9.34 16.41
CA ASP A 235 4.17 -10.26 17.43
C ASP A 235 2.65 -10.23 17.54
N ARG A 236 2.09 -9.01 17.48
CA ARG A 236 0.65 -8.75 17.64
C ARG A 236 0.18 -7.73 16.62
N ILE A 237 -1.13 -7.69 16.44
CA ILE A 237 -1.79 -6.78 15.52
C ILE A 237 -3.05 -6.18 16.15
N THR A 238 -3.22 -4.89 16.00
CA THR A 238 -4.48 -4.17 16.24
C THR A 238 -5.12 -3.81 14.91
N VAL A 239 -6.38 -4.18 14.75
CA VAL A 239 -7.18 -3.87 13.55
C VAL A 239 -8.15 -2.74 13.87
N LEU A 240 -8.08 -1.65 13.10
CA LEU A 240 -9.04 -0.55 13.12
C LEU A 240 -9.93 -0.60 11.89
N ARG A 241 -11.20 -0.22 12.04
CA ARG A 241 -12.15 -0.02 10.95
C ARG A 241 -13.12 1.10 11.31
N ASP A 242 -13.32 2.06 10.39
CA ASP A 242 -14.24 3.20 10.54
C ASP A 242 -14.05 3.96 11.87
N GLY A 243 -12.80 4.16 12.28
CA GLY A 243 -12.42 4.85 13.51
C GLY A 243 -12.64 4.05 14.80
N LYS A 244 -12.92 2.75 14.72
CA LYS A 244 -13.19 1.87 15.87
C LYS A 244 -12.19 0.72 15.94
N LEU A 245 -11.96 0.22 17.15
CA LEU A 245 -11.22 -1.02 17.36
C LEU A 245 -12.08 -2.22 16.94
N VAL A 246 -11.59 -3.01 15.98
CA VAL A 246 -12.18 -4.31 15.61
C VAL A 246 -11.70 -5.39 16.56
N GLY A 247 -10.40 -5.38 16.88
CA GLY A 247 -9.79 -6.32 17.83
C GLY A 247 -8.28 -6.25 17.81
N GLU A 248 -7.70 -6.95 18.78
CA GLU A 248 -6.27 -7.15 18.95
C GLU A 248 -6.00 -8.66 18.92
N TYR A 249 -4.96 -9.09 18.20
CA TYR A 249 -4.70 -10.50 17.95
C TYR A 249 -3.20 -10.78 18.03
N ILE A 250 -2.84 -12.01 18.42
CA ILE A 250 -1.51 -12.57 18.26
C ILE A 250 -1.36 -13.02 16.81
N ILE A 251 -0.26 -12.66 16.15
CA ILE A 251 -0.06 -12.92 14.72
C ILE A 251 -0.03 -14.43 14.43
N GLU A 252 0.63 -15.23 15.27
CA GLU A 252 0.74 -16.68 15.10
C GLU A 252 -0.63 -17.39 15.10
N ASP A 253 -1.62 -16.82 15.84
CA ASP A 253 -2.96 -17.38 15.98
C ASP A 253 -3.97 -16.87 14.94
N LEU A 254 -3.59 -15.88 14.10
CA LEU A 254 -4.50 -15.22 13.17
C LEU A 254 -4.16 -15.56 11.71
N PRO A 255 -4.89 -16.46 11.04
CA PRO A 255 -4.71 -16.74 9.62
C PRO A 255 -4.89 -15.47 8.76
N ARG A 256 -4.08 -15.29 7.71
CA ARG A 256 -4.07 -14.11 6.82
C ARG A 256 -5.47 -13.76 6.30
N VAL A 257 -6.23 -14.75 5.91
CA VAL A 257 -7.57 -14.58 5.34
C VAL A 257 -8.55 -14.04 6.38
N GLN A 258 -8.45 -14.50 7.64
CA GLN A 258 -9.26 -13.95 8.74
C GLN A 258 -8.89 -12.52 9.07
N LEU A 259 -7.60 -12.15 8.99
CA LEU A 259 -7.17 -10.77 9.16
C LEU A 259 -7.81 -9.86 8.12
N VAL A 260 -7.78 -10.26 6.85
CA VAL A 260 -8.40 -9.50 5.74
C VAL A 260 -9.91 -9.35 5.96
N SER A 261 -10.62 -10.42 6.31
CA SER A 261 -12.06 -10.38 6.65
C SER A 261 -12.36 -9.38 7.79
N LYS A 262 -11.56 -9.38 8.85
CA LYS A 262 -11.71 -8.42 9.97
C LYS A 262 -11.46 -6.97 9.55
N MET A 263 -10.50 -6.73 8.66
CA MET A 263 -10.21 -5.40 8.12
C MET A 263 -11.34 -4.89 7.22
N LEU A 264 -11.87 -5.74 6.34
CA LEU A 264 -12.92 -5.38 5.37
C LEU A 264 -14.32 -5.40 5.98
N GLY A 265 -14.54 -6.12 7.07
CA GLY A 265 -15.86 -6.28 7.70
C GLY A 265 -16.85 -7.08 6.88
N LYS A 266 -16.37 -7.85 5.93
CA LYS A 266 -17.16 -8.76 5.09
C LYS A 266 -16.90 -10.19 5.52
N ASP A 267 -17.91 -11.04 5.48
CA ASP A 267 -17.75 -12.45 5.78
C ASP A 267 -16.84 -13.13 4.75
N PHE A 268 -16.21 -14.21 5.17
CA PHE A 268 -15.21 -14.97 4.42
C PHE A 268 -15.70 -15.48 3.06
N ASP A 269 -17.02 -15.70 2.93
CA ASP A 269 -17.65 -16.21 1.71
C ASP A 269 -17.45 -15.26 0.52
N ASP A 270 -17.44 -13.94 0.73
CA ASP A 270 -17.20 -12.94 -0.33
C ASP A 270 -15.79 -13.02 -0.98
N MET A 271 -14.81 -13.65 -0.31
CA MET A 271 -13.46 -13.83 -0.86
C MET A 271 -13.25 -15.22 -1.48
N ALA A 272 -13.93 -16.23 -0.97
CA ALA A 272 -13.98 -17.56 -1.57
C ALA A 272 -14.80 -17.55 -2.89
N ASP A 273 -15.83 -16.71 -2.95
CA ASP A 273 -16.69 -16.51 -4.13
C ASP A 273 -15.95 -15.84 -5.31
N ILE A 274 -14.78 -15.22 -5.10
CA ILE A 274 -13.98 -14.73 -6.23
C ILE A 274 -13.62 -15.87 -7.21
N LYS A 275 -13.40 -17.08 -6.70
CA LYS A 275 -13.18 -18.26 -7.56
C LYS A 275 -14.46 -18.91 -8.09
N SER A 276 -15.57 -18.85 -7.33
CA SER A 276 -16.85 -19.44 -7.74
C SER A 276 -17.60 -18.60 -8.78
N GLU A 277 -17.41 -17.28 -8.79
CA GLU A 277 -17.86 -16.42 -9.90
C GLU A 277 -17.01 -16.61 -11.17
N SER A 278 -15.84 -17.26 -11.09
CA SER A 278 -15.02 -17.70 -12.22
C SER A 278 -15.43 -19.09 -12.75
N ASP A 279 -16.70 -19.50 -12.68
CA ASP A 279 -17.30 -20.37 -13.70
C ASP A 279 -17.32 -19.61 -15.04
N ALA A 280 -16.14 -19.03 -15.38
CA ALA A 280 -15.82 -18.57 -16.69
C ALA A 280 -16.10 -19.75 -17.62
N GLU A 281 -16.99 -19.56 -18.58
CA GLU A 281 -17.13 -20.41 -19.74
C GLU A 281 -15.73 -20.90 -20.08
N LYS A 282 -15.55 -22.24 -20.19
CA LYS A 282 -14.23 -22.83 -20.45
C LYS A 282 -13.59 -22.06 -21.60
N ILE A 283 -12.44 -21.43 -21.31
CA ILE A 283 -11.72 -20.65 -22.32
C ILE A 283 -11.43 -21.58 -23.49
N ASP A 284 -11.92 -21.21 -24.67
CA ASP A 284 -11.69 -21.95 -25.91
C ASP A 284 -10.31 -21.59 -26.46
N TYR A 285 -9.31 -22.37 -26.08
CA TYR A 285 -7.93 -22.22 -26.54
C TYR A 285 -7.73 -22.65 -28.01
N ASP A 286 -8.71 -23.31 -28.62
CA ASP A 286 -8.68 -23.68 -30.04
C ASP A 286 -9.21 -22.54 -30.96
N SER A 287 -9.85 -21.53 -30.35
CA SER A 287 -10.32 -20.35 -31.09
C SER A 287 -9.16 -19.43 -31.50
N THR A 288 -9.40 -18.59 -32.49
CA THR A 288 -8.44 -17.54 -32.89
C THR A 288 -8.16 -16.60 -31.73
N PRO A 289 -6.88 -16.40 -31.31
CA PRO A 289 -6.53 -15.49 -30.25
C PRO A 289 -6.94 -14.05 -30.57
N VAL A 290 -7.37 -13.31 -29.53
CA VAL A 290 -7.61 -11.85 -29.64
C VAL A 290 -6.31 -11.11 -29.93
N TYR A 291 -5.20 -11.58 -29.34
CA TYR A 291 -3.86 -11.09 -29.62
C TYR A 291 -2.88 -12.26 -29.66
N GLU A 292 -1.98 -12.25 -30.65
CA GLU A 292 -0.90 -13.23 -30.79
C GLU A 292 0.39 -12.51 -31.18
N ALA A 293 1.48 -12.83 -30.51
CA ALA A 293 2.84 -12.42 -30.86
C ALA A 293 3.70 -13.65 -31.13
N LYS A 294 4.48 -13.61 -32.21
CA LYS A 294 5.44 -14.67 -32.59
C LYS A 294 6.85 -14.09 -32.66
N GLY A 295 7.74 -14.61 -31.82
CA GLY A 295 9.12 -14.17 -31.75
C GLY A 295 9.27 -12.69 -31.41
N LEU A 296 8.37 -12.10 -30.60
CA LEU A 296 8.42 -10.70 -30.26
C LEU A 296 9.66 -10.41 -29.41
N GLU A 297 10.54 -9.52 -29.89
CA GLU A 297 11.79 -9.17 -29.24
C GLU A 297 11.83 -7.67 -28.93
N GLY A 298 11.99 -7.32 -27.65
CA GLY A 298 12.10 -5.94 -27.20
C GLY A 298 13.55 -5.42 -27.16
N THR A 299 13.71 -4.10 -27.30
CA THR A 299 15.04 -3.45 -27.18
C THR A 299 15.56 -3.41 -25.74
N THR A 300 14.71 -3.68 -24.74
CA THR A 300 14.97 -3.54 -23.30
C THR A 300 15.46 -4.83 -22.63
N GLY A 301 16.08 -5.73 -23.38
CA GLY A 301 16.69 -6.97 -22.84
C GLY A 301 15.77 -8.19 -22.83
N ILE A 302 14.56 -8.08 -23.39
CA ILE A 302 13.66 -9.22 -23.57
C ILE A 302 14.14 -10.05 -24.75
N LYS A 303 14.23 -11.35 -24.52
CA LYS A 303 14.52 -12.33 -25.58
C LYS A 303 13.27 -12.60 -26.41
N PRO A 304 13.40 -13.07 -27.65
CA PRO A 304 12.25 -13.43 -28.47
C PRO A 304 11.30 -14.35 -27.72
N PHE A 305 10.02 -14.01 -27.68
CA PHE A 305 8.99 -14.80 -27.02
C PHE A 305 7.72 -14.88 -27.85
N ASP A 306 7.01 -15.99 -27.70
CA ASP A 306 5.67 -16.20 -28.25
C ASP A 306 4.65 -15.97 -27.12
N PHE A 307 3.54 -15.35 -27.47
CA PHE A 307 2.46 -15.09 -26.52
C PHE A 307 1.13 -15.00 -27.25
N SER A 308 0.09 -15.57 -26.68
CA SER A 308 -1.28 -15.41 -27.17
C SER A 308 -2.24 -15.20 -26.01
N ILE A 309 -3.35 -14.51 -26.25
CA ILE A 309 -4.45 -14.39 -25.30
C ILE A 309 -5.78 -14.57 -26.01
N HIS A 310 -6.68 -15.34 -25.39
CA HIS A 310 -7.98 -15.69 -25.92
C HIS A 310 -9.09 -14.84 -25.32
N LYS A 311 -10.25 -14.82 -25.97
CA LYS A 311 -11.41 -14.05 -25.51
C LYS A 311 -11.85 -14.52 -24.12
N GLY A 312 -12.06 -13.56 -23.21
CA GLY A 312 -12.47 -13.84 -21.83
C GLY A 312 -11.37 -14.43 -20.94
N GLU A 313 -10.13 -14.53 -21.43
CA GLU A 313 -9.00 -15.05 -20.65
C GLU A 313 -8.42 -13.98 -19.73
N VAL A 314 -8.13 -14.34 -18.48
CA VAL A 314 -7.25 -13.58 -17.61
C VAL A 314 -5.90 -14.30 -17.54
N ASN A 315 -4.92 -13.75 -18.22
CA ASN A 315 -3.54 -14.25 -18.19
C ASN A 315 -2.68 -13.39 -17.27
N GLY A 316 -1.62 -13.96 -16.70
CA GLY A 316 -0.64 -13.21 -15.93
C GLY A 316 0.79 -13.45 -16.37
N PHE A 317 1.65 -12.42 -16.21
CA PHE A 317 3.10 -12.58 -16.28
C PHE A 317 3.67 -12.56 -14.88
N THR A 318 4.43 -13.60 -14.52
CA THR A 318 5.07 -13.74 -13.20
C THR A 318 6.55 -14.02 -13.33
N GLY A 319 7.31 -13.79 -12.25
CA GLY A 319 8.76 -13.93 -12.21
C GLY A 319 9.36 -13.02 -11.15
N LEU A 320 10.66 -13.16 -10.86
CA LEU A 320 11.37 -12.29 -9.94
C LEU A 320 11.40 -10.84 -10.42
N LEU A 321 11.69 -9.92 -9.51
CA LEU A 321 11.89 -8.51 -9.85
C LEU A 321 13.02 -8.39 -10.90
N GLY A 322 12.76 -7.62 -11.97
CA GLY A 322 13.69 -7.51 -13.11
C GLY A 322 13.67 -8.70 -14.07
N SER A 323 12.71 -9.63 -13.96
CA SER A 323 12.59 -10.77 -14.89
C SER A 323 12.10 -10.40 -16.30
N GLY A 324 11.65 -9.16 -16.53
CA GLY A 324 11.21 -8.68 -17.83
C GLY A 324 9.69 -8.62 -18.03
N ARG A 325 8.88 -8.76 -16.94
CA ARG A 325 7.39 -8.74 -17.00
C ARG A 325 6.85 -7.46 -17.63
N SER A 326 7.19 -6.32 -17.05
CA SER A 326 6.73 -4.99 -17.51
C SER A 326 7.26 -4.66 -18.90
N GLU A 327 8.50 -5.05 -19.20
CA GLU A 327 9.11 -4.86 -20.50
C GLU A 327 8.37 -5.66 -21.59
N CYS A 328 7.95 -6.92 -21.33
CA CYS A 328 7.14 -7.71 -22.25
C CYS A 328 5.83 -7.01 -22.62
N VAL A 329 5.08 -6.54 -21.62
CA VAL A 329 3.79 -5.90 -21.88
C VAL A 329 3.94 -4.50 -22.49
N ARG A 330 5.03 -3.78 -22.20
CA ARG A 330 5.37 -2.52 -22.87
C ARG A 330 5.69 -2.73 -24.34
N ALA A 331 6.38 -3.83 -24.68
CA ALA A 331 6.62 -4.23 -26.07
C ALA A 331 5.31 -4.60 -26.78
N ILE A 332 4.41 -5.36 -26.15
CA ILE A 332 3.07 -5.69 -26.65
C ILE A 332 2.25 -4.42 -26.94
N PHE A 333 2.30 -3.44 -26.05
CA PHE A 333 1.58 -2.17 -26.20
C PHE A 333 2.25 -1.17 -27.16
N GLY A 334 3.51 -1.44 -27.59
CA GLY A 334 4.29 -0.51 -28.40
C GLY A 334 4.78 0.72 -27.63
N ALA A 335 4.88 0.64 -26.31
CA ALA A 335 5.52 1.66 -25.46
C ALA A 335 7.04 1.57 -25.57
N ASP A 336 7.58 0.34 -25.70
CA ASP A 336 8.98 0.09 -26.01
C ASP A 336 9.12 -0.35 -27.48
N LYS A 337 10.27 -0.03 -28.08
CA LYS A 337 10.56 -0.46 -29.45
C LYS A 337 10.83 -1.95 -29.50
N VAL A 338 10.40 -2.60 -30.57
CA VAL A 338 10.65 -4.01 -30.86
C VAL A 338 11.70 -4.14 -31.94
N ASN A 339 12.59 -5.14 -31.82
CA ASN A 339 13.63 -5.45 -32.81
C ASN A 339 13.12 -6.43 -33.88
N GLY A 340 12.14 -7.26 -33.54
CA GLY A 340 11.62 -8.31 -34.41
C GLY A 340 10.35 -8.93 -33.87
N GLY A 341 9.81 -9.86 -34.65
CA GLY A 341 8.59 -10.58 -34.34
C GLY A 341 7.39 -10.13 -35.15
N GLU A 342 6.34 -10.93 -35.13
CA GLU A 342 5.08 -10.69 -35.80
C GLU A 342 3.95 -10.60 -34.78
N VAL A 343 3.02 -9.68 -35.01
CA VAL A 343 1.83 -9.49 -34.18
C VAL A 343 0.58 -9.71 -34.99
N PHE A 344 -0.36 -10.45 -34.44
CA PHE A 344 -1.67 -10.71 -35.03
C PHE A 344 -2.76 -10.28 -34.05
N ILE A 345 -3.83 -9.68 -34.54
CA ILE A 345 -5.04 -9.34 -33.80
C ILE A 345 -6.23 -9.94 -34.52
N ASP A 346 -7.01 -10.78 -33.84
CA ASP A 346 -8.07 -11.60 -34.46
C ASP A 346 -7.60 -12.34 -35.73
N GLY A 347 -6.38 -12.91 -35.67
CA GLY A 347 -5.74 -13.65 -36.76
C GLY A 347 -5.21 -12.79 -37.92
N LYS A 348 -5.30 -11.46 -37.84
CA LYS A 348 -4.81 -10.55 -38.89
C LYS A 348 -3.47 -9.94 -38.50
N PRO A 349 -2.47 -9.91 -39.39
CA PRO A 349 -1.18 -9.31 -39.12
C PRO A 349 -1.31 -7.78 -38.92
N VAL A 350 -0.74 -7.27 -37.87
CA VAL A 350 -0.78 -5.86 -37.49
C VAL A 350 0.62 -5.37 -37.11
N LYS A 351 0.95 -4.13 -37.45
CA LYS A 351 2.17 -3.47 -36.98
C LYS A 351 1.85 -2.50 -35.83
N ILE A 352 2.46 -2.75 -34.69
CA ILE A 352 2.37 -1.89 -33.52
C ILE A 352 3.74 -1.24 -33.30
N ASN A 353 3.89 0.03 -33.71
CA ASN A 353 5.14 0.78 -33.58
C ASN A 353 5.09 1.81 -32.44
N LYS A 354 3.91 2.14 -31.95
CA LYS A 354 3.66 3.14 -30.90
C LYS A 354 2.34 2.85 -30.18
N PRO A 355 2.15 3.36 -28.94
CA PRO A 355 0.93 3.16 -28.15
C PRO A 355 -0.39 3.44 -28.90
N LEU A 356 -0.42 4.48 -29.73
CA LEU A 356 -1.62 4.82 -30.51
C LEU A 356 -2.03 3.71 -31.49
N ASP A 357 -1.08 2.96 -32.03
CA ASP A 357 -1.38 1.84 -32.93
C ASP A 357 -2.04 0.70 -32.13
N ALA A 358 -1.55 0.39 -30.94
CA ALA A 358 -2.16 -0.58 -30.02
C ALA A 358 -3.58 -0.15 -29.62
N MET A 359 -3.76 1.12 -29.21
CA MET A 359 -5.06 1.65 -28.82
C MET A 359 -6.10 1.55 -29.95
N LYS A 360 -5.73 1.87 -31.17
CA LYS A 360 -6.60 1.75 -32.36
C LYS A 360 -6.99 0.31 -32.69
N ASN A 361 -6.19 -0.65 -32.25
CA ASN A 361 -6.45 -2.08 -32.38
C ASN A 361 -7.08 -2.68 -31.11
N GLY A 362 -7.65 -1.87 -30.24
CA GLY A 362 -8.39 -2.32 -29.07
C GLY A 362 -7.54 -2.79 -27.90
N ILE A 363 -6.25 -2.42 -27.83
CA ILE A 363 -5.36 -2.75 -26.71
C ILE A 363 -5.24 -1.53 -25.80
N SER A 364 -5.38 -1.72 -24.50
CA SER A 364 -5.18 -0.70 -23.47
C SER A 364 -4.13 -1.14 -22.46
N TYR A 365 -3.39 -0.19 -21.87
CA TYR A 365 -2.29 -0.48 -20.97
C TYR A 365 -2.29 0.45 -19.74
N LEU A 366 -2.42 -0.14 -18.55
CA LEU A 366 -2.26 0.54 -17.28
C LEU A 366 -0.82 0.28 -16.79
N PRO A 367 0.03 1.34 -16.65
CA PRO A 367 1.44 1.18 -16.32
C PRO A 367 1.69 0.96 -14.83
N GLU A 368 2.83 0.33 -14.50
CA GLU A 368 3.30 0.08 -13.15
C GLU A 368 3.47 1.38 -12.33
N ASP A 369 4.21 2.37 -12.88
CA ASP A 369 4.39 3.66 -12.20
C ASP A 369 3.22 4.61 -12.48
N ARG A 370 2.22 4.52 -11.60
CA ARG A 370 1.03 5.38 -11.64
C ARG A 370 1.36 6.87 -11.67
N LYS A 371 2.34 7.31 -10.86
CA LYS A 371 2.63 8.75 -10.70
C LYS A 371 3.36 9.33 -11.90
N ARG A 372 4.29 8.58 -12.47
CA ARG A 372 5.12 9.02 -13.59
C ARG A 372 4.43 8.83 -14.94
N ASP A 373 3.85 7.65 -15.15
CA ASP A 373 3.36 7.22 -16.47
C ASP A 373 1.83 7.10 -16.52
N GLY A 374 1.17 7.03 -15.36
CA GLY A 374 -0.27 6.79 -15.26
C GLY A 374 -1.13 8.04 -15.24
N ILE A 375 -0.85 9.02 -14.39
CA ILE A 375 -1.69 10.21 -14.20
C ILE A 375 -1.05 11.47 -14.76
N VAL A 376 -1.91 12.43 -15.18
CA VAL A 376 -1.49 13.80 -15.38
C VAL A 376 -1.95 14.60 -14.18
N GLY A 377 -1.06 14.76 -13.18
CA GLY A 377 -1.39 15.18 -11.80
C GLY A 377 -2.15 16.49 -11.68
N ASP A 378 -1.85 17.47 -12.52
CA ASP A 378 -2.48 18.80 -12.48
C ASP A 378 -3.83 18.84 -13.21
N LEU A 379 -4.15 17.84 -14.04
CA LEU A 379 -5.44 17.76 -14.70
C LEU A 379 -6.51 17.23 -13.75
N SER A 380 -7.77 17.55 -14.06
CA SER A 380 -8.94 17.09 -13.33
C SER A 380 -9.13 15.56 -13.47
N VAL A 381 -9.94 14.97 -12.60
CA VAL A 381 -10.42 13.58 -12.72
C VAL A 381 -11.07 13.37 -14.08
N ARG A 382 -11.98 14.28 -14.50
CA ARG A 382 -12.63 14.25 -15.81
C ARG A 382 -11.60 14.18 -16.94
N ASP A 383 -10.63 15.10 -16.95
CA ASP A 383 -9.68 15.19 -18.07
C ASP A 383 -8.77 13.97 -18.11
N ASN A 384 -8.43 13.40 -16.95
CA ASN A 384 -7.70 12.14 -16.89
C ASN A 384 -8.53 10.95 -17.41
N ILE A 385 -9.85 10.90 -17.15
CA ILE A 385 -10.73 9.83 -17.65
C ILE A 385 -10.84 9.87 -19.16
N ILE A 386 -11.10 11.03 -19.76
CA ILE A 386 -11.34 11.15 -21.21
C ILE A 386 -10.08 11.10 -22.06
N LEU A 387 -8.88 11.16 -21.46
CA LEU A 387 -7.61 11.37 -22.15
C LEU A 387 -7.36 10.36 -23.29
N ALA A 388 -7.53 9.05 -23.02
CA ALA A 388 -7.30 8.01 -24.03
C ALA A 388 -8.29 8.12 -25.20
N LEU A 389 -9.57 8.32 -24.91
CA LEU A 389 -10.61 8.50 -25.93
C LEU A 389 -10.35 9.76 -26.77
N GLN A 390 -9.92 10.87 -26.14
CA GLN A 390 -9.57 12.08 -26.86
C GLN A 390 -8.38 11.87 -27.80
N VAL A 391 -7.34 11.15 -27.36
CA VAL A 391 -6.18 10.81 -28.18
C VAL A 391 -6.59 9.96 -29.38
N MET A 392 -7.47 8.98 -29.20
CA MET A 392 -7.99 8.14 -30.28
C MET A 392 -8.83 8.91 -31.29
N LYS A 393 -9.67 9.87 -30.84
CA LYS A 393 -10.44 10.77 -31.70
C LYS A 393 -9.57 11.75 -32.49
N GLY A 394 -8.42 12.10 -31.94
CA GLY A 394 -7.45 13.04 -32.51
C GLY A 394 -7.72 14.51 -32.16
N PHE A 395 -6.74 15.35 -32.43
CA PHE A 395 -6.72 16.76 -32.02
C PHE A 395 -7.88 17.59 -32.60
N PHE A 396 -8.26 17.33 -33.84
CA PHE A 396 -9.31 18.11 -34.53
C PHE A 396 -10.75 17.68 -34.20
N LYS A 397 -10.94 16.69 -33.33
CA LYS A 397 -12.26 16.21 -32.92
C LYS A 397 -12.37 16.24 -31.38
N PRO A 398 -12.37 17.41 -30.76
CA PRO A 398 -12.43 17.50 -29.31
C PRO A 398 -13.75 16.93 -28.77
N ILE A 399 -13.67 16.26 -27.63
CA ILE A 399 -14.84 15.86 -26.85
C ILE A 399 -15.43 17.14 -26.24
N SER A 400 -16.75 17.36 -26.42
CA SER A 400 -17.39 18.52 -25.83
C SER A 400 -17.36 18.42 -24.28
N ARG A 401 -17.41 19.58 -23.60
CA ARG A 401 -17.38 19.60 -22.15
C ARG A 401 -18.52 18.80 -21.53
N ALA A 402 -19.72 18.92 -22.06
CA ALA A 402 -20.89 18.19 -21.59
C ALA A 402 -20.72 16.67 -21.71
N GLN A 403 -20.18 16.18 -22.85
CA GLN A 403 -19.88 14.75 -23.04
C GLN A 403 -18.76 14.28 -22.11
N ALA A 404 -17.75 15.13 -21.86
CA ALA A 404 -16.66 14.80 -20.95
C ALA A 404 -17.14 14.67 -19.50
N GLU A 405 -18.04 15.55 -19.07
CA GLU A 405 -18.69 15.50 -17.76
C GLU A 405 -19.57 14.25 -17.63
N GLU A 406 -20.39 13.93 -18.64
CA GLU A 406 -21.21 12.71 -18.68
C GLU A 406 -20.37 11.44 -18.53
N PHE A 407 -19.31 11.30 -19.33
CA PHE A 407 -18.40 10.14 -19.22
C PHE A 407 -17.72 10.08 -17.84
N ALA A 408 -17.27 11.21 -17.32
CA ALA A 408 -16.62 11.24 -16.01
C ALA A 408 -17.57 10.80 -14.90
N ASP A 409 -18.80 11.31 -14.89
CA ASP A 409 -19.81 11.00 -13.87
C ASP A 409 -20.24 9.53 -13.94
N GLU A 410 -20.38 8.98 -15.14
CA GLU A 410 -20.65 7.55 -15.37
C GLU A 410 -19.55 6.67 -14.74
N TYR A 411 -18.29 6.92 -15.09
CA TYR A 411 -17.19 6.09 -14.61
C TYR A 411 -16.82 6.33 -13.15
N ILE A 412 -17.01 7.55 -12.62
CA ILE A 412 -16.91 7.83 -11.18
C ILE A 412 -17.89 6.96 -10.40
N LYS A 413 -19.13 6.86 -10.89
CA LYS A 413 -20.17 6.02 -10.28
C LYS A 413 -19.89 4.53 -10.46
N LEU A 414 -19.52 4.11 -11.69
CA LEU A 414 -19.28 2.70 -12.04
C LEU A 414 -18.17 2.09 -11.19
N LEU A 415 -17.06 2.83 -10.99
CA LEU A 415 -15.89 2.36 -10.24
C LEU A 415 -15.86 2.85 -8.79
N ASN A 416 -16.94 3.49 -8.33
CA ASN A 416 -17.03 4.04 -6.97
C ASN A 416 -15.79 4.88 -6.61
N ILE A 417 -15.46 5.87 -7.47
CA ILE A 417 -14.31 6.76 -7.27
C ILE A 417 -14.68 7.81 -6.23
N LYS A 418 -13.98 7.83 -5.10
CA LYS A 418 -14.20 8.82 -4.05
C LYS A 418 -13.52 10.14 -4.41
N THR A 419 -14.29 11.10 -4.91
CA THR A 419 -13.85 12.46 -5.27
C THR A 419 -14.92 13.48 -4.84
N ALA A 420 -14.50 14.73 -4.59
CA ALA A 420 -15.43 15.82 -4.31
C ALA A 420 -16.23 16.24 -5.56
N SER A 421 -15.60 16.19 -6.74
CA SER A 421 -16.20 16.45 -8.04
C SER A 421 -15.30 15.90 -9.16
N SER A 422 -15.83 15.83 -10.39
CA SER A 422 -15.06 15.48 -11.59
C SER A 422 -13.98 16.52 -11.94
N GLU A 423 -14.10 17.75 -11.45
CA GLU A 423 -13.11 18.85 -11.62
C GLU A 423 -11.94 18.78 -10.62
N THR A 424 -11.99 17.90 -9.62
CA THR A 424 -10.92 17.76 -8.62
C THR A 424 -9.62 17.35 -9.29
N PRO A 425 -8.46 18.03 -9.01
CA PRO A 425 -7.16 17.59 -9.53
C PRO A 425 -6.83 16.17 -9.05
N ILE A 426 -6.44 15.28 -9.98
CA ILE A 426 -6.24 13.85 -9.67
C ILE A 426 -5.15 13.64 -8.61
N LYS A 427 -4.13 14.49 -8.53
CA LYS A 427 -3.06 14.42 -7.54
C LYS A 427 -3.54 14.50 -6.08
N SER A 428 -4.73 15.07 -5.84
CA SER A 428 -5.31 15.20 -4.50
C SER A 428 -6.07 13.94 -4.03
N LEU A 429 -6.29 12.97 -4.92
CA LEU A 429 -6.95 11.72 -4.58
C LEU A 429 -6.00 10.73 -3.90
N SER A 430 -6.56 9.81 -3.11
CA SER A 430 -5.82 8.65 -2.60
C SER A 430 -5.33 7.75 -3.74
N GLY A 431 -4.27 6.97 -3.48
CA GLY A 431 -3.68 6.07 -4.47
C GLY A 431 -4.68 5.13 -5.14
N GLY A 432 -5.58 4.53 -4.36
CA GLY A 432 -6.64 3.66 -4.89
C GLY A 432 -7.61 4.39 -5.80
N ASN A 433 -8.01 5.63 -5.47
CA ASN A 433 -8.90 6.40 -6.35
C ASN A 433 -8.17 6.89 -7.62
N GLN A 434 -6.89 7.25 -7.53
CA GLN A 434 -6.07 7.52 -8.73
C GLN A 434 -6.03 6.30 -9.67
N GLN A 435 -5.85 5.10 -9.11
CA GLN A 435 -5.82 3.85 -9.87
C GLN A 435 -7.15 3.59 -10.58
N LYS A 436 -8.27 3.80 -9.89
CA LYS A 436 -9.62 3.70 -10.47
C LYS A 436 -9.84 4.72 -11.58
N VAL A 437 -9.31 5.93 -11.49
CA VAL A 437 -9.39 6.94 -12.57
C VAL A 437 -8.61 6.49 -13.81
N ILE A 438 -7.40 5.91 -13.64
CA ILE A 438 -6.64 5.37 -14.78
C ILE A 438 -7.40 4.20 -15.42
N LEU A 439 -7.98 3.34 -14.60
CA LEU A 439 -8.80 2.22 -15.06
C LEU A 439 -10.02 2.72 -15.84
N ALA A 440 -10.73 3.74 -15.34
CA ALA A 440 -11.83 4.41 -16.03
C ALA A 440 -11.42 4.94 -17.40
N ARG A 441 -10.24 5.58 -17.50
CA ARG A 441 -9.66 6.06 -18.78
C ARG A 441 -9.59 4.96 -19.83
N TRP A 442 -9.08 3.80 -19.43
CA TRP A 442 -8.89 2.68 -20.35
C TRP A 442 -10.19 1.96 -20.67
N LEU A 443 -11.09 1.80 -19.72
CA LEU A 443 -12.40 1.21 -19.94
C LEU A 443 -13.28 2.08 -20.86
N LEU A 444 -13.19 3.40 -20.75
CA LEU A 444 -13.88 4.35 -21.64
C LEU A 444 -13.42 4.19 -23.10
N ALA A 445 -12.18 3.79 -23.33
CA ALA A 445 -11.67 3.46 -24.66
C ALA A 445 -12.24 2.15 -25.22
N ASN A 446 -12.98 1.38 -24.44
CA ASN A 446 -13.63 0.11 -24.76
C ASN A 446 -12.69 -0.92 -25.42
N PRO A 447 -11.60 -1.35 -24.74
CA PRO A 447 -10.65 -2.30 -25.31
C PRO A 447 -11.24 -3.71 -25.42
N SER A 448 -10.74 -4.49 -26.39
CA SER A 448 -10.90 -5.96 -26.45
C SER A 448 -9.85 -6.65 -25.58
N TYR A 449 -8.67 -6.05 -25.45
CA TYR A 449 -7.55 -6.54 -24.65
C TYR A 449 -7.01 -5.46 -23.71
N LEU A 450 -7.03 -5.72 -22.40
CA LEU A 450 -6.62 -4.81 -21.35
C LEU A 450 -5.37 -5.37 -20.63
N ILE A 451 -4.31 -4.60 -20.58
CA ILE A 451 -3.08 -4.94 -19.88
C ILE A 451 -3.02 -4.11 -18.59
N LEU A 452 -2.88 -4.78 -17.46
CA LEU A 452 -2.81 -4.19 -16.12
C LEU A 452 -1.47 -4.57 -15.48
N ASP A 453 -0.53 -3.62 -15.44
CA ASP A 453 0.80 -3.80 -14.88
C ASP A 453 0.83 -3.25 -13.44
N GLU A 454 0.91 -4.14 -12.46
CA GLU A 454 0.86 -3.86 -11.02
C GLU A 454 -0.34 -2.96 -10.61
N PRO A 455 -1.59 -3.28 -11.03
CA PRO A 455 -2.74 -2.40 -10.78
C PRO A 455 -3.09 -2.26 -9.29
N THR A 456 -2.58 -3.14 -8.46
CA THR A 456 -2.86 -3.23 -7.03
C THR A 456 -1.71 -2.71 -6.16
N ARG A 457 -0.62 -2.24 -6.78
CA ARG A 457 0.57 -1.78 -6.06
C ARG A 457 0.31 -0.47 -5.31
N GLY A 458 0.62 -0.46 -4.00
CA GLY A 458 0.54 0.73 -3.15
C GLY A 458 -0.88 1.27 -2.95
N ILE A 459 -1.87 0.39 -2.95
CA ILE A 459 -3.26 0.69 -2.62
C ILE A 459 -3.73 -0.20 -1.47
N ASP A 460 -4.83 0.19 -0.82
CA ASP A 460 -5.40 -0.57 0.29
C ASP A 460 -6.05 -1.88 -0.17
N ILE A 461 -6.18 -2.82 0.76
CA ILE A 461 -6.65 -4.19 0.50
C ILE A 461 -8.09 -4.19 -0.05
N GLY A 462 -8.96 -3.31 0.42
CA GLY A 462 -10.34 -3.22 -0.07
C GLY A 462 -10.37 -2.85 -1.55
N THR A 463 -9.59 -1.86 -1.95
CA THR A 463 -9.46 -1.45 -3.36
C THR A 463 -8.80 -2.55 -4.22
N LYS A 464 -7.83 -3.32 -3.68
CA LYS A 464 -7.24 -4.48 -4.38
C LYS A 464 -8.30 -5.51 -4.76
N VAL A 465 -9.14 -5.91 -3.81
CA VAL A 465 -10.24 -6.86 -4.02
C VAL A 465 -11.25 -6.32 -5.04
N GLU A 466 -11.61 -5.04 -4.98
CA GLU A 466 -12.50 -4.42 -5.96
C GLU A 466 -11.94 -4.48 -7.38
N ILE A 467 -10.62 -4.22 -7.56
CA ILE A 467 -9.96 -4.32 -8.86
C ILE A 467 -9.94 -5.76 -9.36
N GLN A 468 -9.61 -6.75 -8.51
CA GLN A 468 -9.63 -8.17 -8.89
C GLN A 468 -11.04 -8.61 -9.33
N LYS A 469 -12.09 -8.27 -8.58
CA LYS A 469 -13.49 -8.54 -8.97
C LYS A 469 -13.85 -7.89 -10.31
N LEU A 470 -13.41 -6.66 -10.54
CA LEU A 470 -13.63 -5.98 -11.81
C LEU A 470 -12.93 -6.70 -12.97
N VAL A 471 -11.70 -7.17 -12.79
CA VAL A 471 -10.96 -7.95 -13.81
C VAL A 471 -11.73 -9.20 -14.19
N LEU A 472 -12.19 -9.98 -13.21
CA LEU A 472 -12.97 -11.20 -13.45
C LEU A 472 -14.31 -10.91 -14.13
N LYS A 473 -15.00 -9.84 -13.73
CA LYS A 473 -16.23 -9.37 -14.38
C LYS A 473 -15.98 -9.02 -15.86
N LEU A 474 -14.92 -8.28 -16.16
CA LEU A 474 -14.56 -7.91 -17.55
C LEU A 474 -14.25 -9.14 -18.39
N ALA A 475 -13.57 -10.14 -17.81
CA ALA A 475 -13.31 -11.42 -18.46
C ALA A 475 -14.62 -12.17 -18.76
N GLY A 476 -15.55 -12.24 -17.81
CA GLY A 476 -16.88 -12.80 -18.00
C GLY A 476 -17.71 -12.07 -19.07
N GLU A 477 -17.47 -10.78 -19.29
CA GLU A 477 -18.05 -9.99 -20.39
C GLU A 477 -17.34 -10.23 -21.73
N GLY A 478 -16.34 -11.13 -21.77
CA GLY A 478 -15.60 -11.53 -22.97
C GLY A 478 -14.42 -10.61 -23.32
N LYS A 479 -13.97 -9.76 -22.43
CA LYS A 479 -12.71 -9.01 -22.58
C LYS A 479 -11.51 -9.86 -22.15
N SER A 480 -10.40 -9.73 -22.88
CA SER A 480 -9.14 -10.39 -22.51
C SER A 480 -8.33 -9.49 -21.60
N VAL A 481 -7.76 -10.03 -20.53
CA VAL A 481 -7.01 -9.24 -19.55
C VAL A 481 -5.66 -9.89 -19.27
N THR A 482 -4.58 -9.13 -19.38
CA THR A 482 -3.29 -9.48 -18.77
C THR A 482 -3.18 -8.76 -17.43
N PHE A 483 -3.02 -9.53 -16.35
CA PHE A 483 -2.92 -9.03 -14.99
C PHE A 483 -1.54 -9.39 -14.42
N ILE A 484 -0.73 -8.38 -14.09
CA ILE A 484 0.60 -8.55 -13.51
C ILE A 484 0.54 -8.07 -12.07
N SER A 485 0.99 -8.90 -11.14
CA SER A 485 1.17 -8.52 -9.74
C SER A 485 2.46 -9.14 -9.18
N SER A 486 3.12 -8.41 -8.30
CA SER A 486 4.21 -8.93 -7.48
C SER A 486 3.71 -9.90 -6.40
N GLU A 487 2.42 -9.88 -6.07
CA GLU A 487 1.80 -10.75 -5.09
C GLU A 487 1.28 -12.04 -5.77
N ILE A 488 1.96 -13.16 -5.55
CA ILE A 488 1.61 -14.45 -6.15
C ILE A 488 0.17 -14.87 -5.82
N ASP A 489 -0.29 -14.59 -4.61
CA ASP A 489 -1.65 -14.90 -4.17
C ASP A 489 -2.72 -14.15 -4.98
N GLU A 490 -2.44 -12.91 -5.41
CA GLU A 490 -3.34 -12.17 -6.30
C GLU A 490 -3.41 -12.83 -7.68
N MET A 491 -2.26 -13.25 -8.20
CA MET A 491 -2.16 -13.94 -9.50
C MET A 491 -2.93 -15.26 -9.51
N ILE A 492 -2.77 -16.09 -8.45
CA ILE A 492 -3.48 -17.39 -8.32
C ILE A 492 -4.99 -17.20 -8.26
N ARG A 493 -5.46 -16.13 -7.59
CA ARG A 493 -6.90 -15.85 -7.46
C ARG A 493 -7.53 -15.30 -8.72
N THR A 494 -6.76 -14.55 -9.52
CA THR A 494 -7.30 -13.73 -10.62
C THR A 494 -7.05 -14.33 -11.99
N CYS A 495 -5.91 -15.02 -12.18
CA CYS A 495 -5.49 -15.53 -13.48
C CYS A 495 -5.93 -16.98 -13.70
N SER A 496 -6.29 -17.30 -14.94
CA SER A 496 -6.52 -18.67 -15.44
C SER A 496 -5.26 -19.33 -15.99
N ARG A 497 -4.26 -18.50 -16.38
CA ARG A 497 -2.96 -18.94 -16.90
C ARG A 497 -1.87 -17.96 -16.48
N LEU A 498 -0.67 -18.48 -16.19
CA LEU A 498 0.51 -17.69 -15.89
C LEU A 498 1.65 -18.00 -16.85
N VAL A 499 2.26 -16.98 -17.41
CA VAL A 499 3.52 -17.03 -18.15
C VAL A 499 4.65 -16.68 -17.18
N VAL A 500 5.59 -17.60 -16.99
CA VAL A 500 6.71 -17.44 -16.05
C VAL A 500 7.93 -16.92 -16.76
N LEU A 501 8.48 -15.80 -16.27
CA LEU A 501 9.68 -15.17 -16.82
C LEU A 501 10.87 -15.29 -15.87
N ARG A 502 12.05 -15.45 -16.48
CA ARG A 502 13.34 -15.36 -15.82
C ARG A 502 14.40 -14.79 -16.77
N ASP A 503 15.11 -13.74 -16.34
CA ASP A 503 16.19 -13.09 -17.10
C ASP A 503 15.78 -12.71 -18.54
N GLY A 504 14.57 -12.13 -18.68
CA GLY A 504 14.03 -11.69 -19.96
C GLY A 504 13.56 -12.82 -20.89
N LYS A 505 13.41 -14.06 -20.41
CA LYS A 505 12.95 -15.22 -21.16
C LYS A 505 11.69 -15.81 -20.54
N VAL A 506 10.77 -16.28 -21.36
CA VAL A 506 9.69 -17.17 -20.93
C VAL A 506 10.31 -18.54 -20.62
N VAL A 507 10.13 -19.02 -19.40
CA VAL A 507 10.69 -20.31 -18.93
C VAL A 507 9.63 -21.37 -18.69
N GLY A 508 8.34 -20.99 -18.75
CA GLY A 508 7.23 -21.92 -18.63
C GLY A 508 5.87 -21.24 -18.64
N GLU A 509 4.83 -22.04 -18.81
CA GLU A 509 3.42 -21.64 -18.63
C GLU A 509 2.76 -22.58 -17.64
N LEU A 510 1.92 -22.04 -16.76
CA LEU A 510 1.15 -22.80 -15.76
C LEU A 510 -0.34 -22.50 -15.96
N LYS A 511 -1.19 -23.54 -15.85
CA LYS A 511 -2.65 -23.45 -16.09
C LYS A 511 -3.43 -24.26 -15.06
N GLY A 512 -4.62 -23.83 -14.72
CA GLY A 512 -5.57 -24.59 -13.91
C GLY A 512 -4.99 -25.02 -12.55
N ASP A 513 -4.94 -26.33 -12.29
CA ASP A 513 -4.48 -26.91 -11.02
C ASP A 513 -2.97 -26.73 -10.77
N GLU A 514 -2.20 -26.34 -11.79
CA GLU A 514 -0.77 -26.02 -11.63
C GLU A 514 -0.54 -24.63 -11.00
N LEU A 515 -1.57 -23.81 -10.90
CA LEU A 515 -1.48 -22.45 -10.32
C LEU A 515 -1.40 -22.53 -8.78
N THR A 516 -0.29 -23.07 -8.29
CA THR A 516 0.04 -23.14 -6.87
C THR A 516 1.33 -22.37 -6.59
N GLN A 517 1.43 -21.77 -5.40
CA GLN A 517 2.60 -21.00 -5.00
C GLN A 517 3.90 -21.82 -5.14
N ASN A 518 3.87 -23.10 -4.71
CA ASN A 518 5.04 -23.99 -4.80
C ASN A 518 5.47 -24.24 -6.25
N LYS A 519 4.53 -24.50 -7.17
CA LYS A 519 4.82 -24.76 -8.57
C LYS A 519 5.34 -23.52 -9.28
N ILE A 520 4.72 -22.35 -9.01
CA ILE A 520 5.16 -21.04 -9.54
C ILE A 520 6.61 -20.78 -9.11
N MET A 521 6.91 -20.91 -7.80
CA MET A 521 8.26 -20.70 -7.28
C MET A 521 9.28 -21.71 -7.82
N ALA A 522 8.91 -22.98 -7.96
CA ALA A 522 9.76 -23.99 -8.57
C ALA A 522 10.10 -23.66 -10.03
N THR A 523 9.11 -23.23 -10.82
CA THR A 523 9.31 -22.83 -12.22
C THR A 523 10.21 -21.59 -12.32
N ILE A 524 10.00 -20.58 -11.47
CA ILE A 524 10.87 -19.38 -11.38
C ILE A 524 12.31 -19.78 -11.03
N ALA A 525 12.52 -20.71 -10.09
CA ALA A 525 13.83 -21.16 -9.66
C ALA A 525 14.55 -22.03 -10.71
N GLY A 526 13.85 -22.54 -11.72
CA GLY A 526 14.43 -23.43 -12.74
C GLY A 526 14.47 -24.90 -12.33
N GLY A 527 13.64 -25.30 -11.36
CA GLY A 527 13.36 -26.70 -11.06
C GLY A 527 12.59 -27.31 -12.23
N GLU A 528 13.03 -28.47 -12.71
CA GLU A 528 12.35 -29.24 -13.75
C GLU A 528 10.92 -29.59 -13.33
N SER A 529 9.99 -29.40 -14.26
CA SER A 529 8.58 -29.76 -14.13
C SER A 529 8.38 -31.27 -14.05
#